data_2f88b22d82eddb2504f0152b5dc499b0
#
_entry.id   2f88b22d82eddb2504f0152b5dc499b0
#
_cell.length_a   1.000
_cell.length_b   1.000
_cell.length_c   1.000
_cell.angle_alpha   90.00
_cell.angle_beta   90.00
_cell.angle_gamma   90.00
#
_symmetry.space_group_name_H-M   'P 1'
#
loop_
_entity.id
_entity.type
_entity.pdbx_description
1 polymer ?
#
loop_
_entity_poly.entity_id
_entity_poly.type
_entity_poly.pdbx_seq_one_letter_code
_entity_poly.pdbx_strand_id
1 'polypeptide(L)'
;LSDDVERIVTSDGFRRFLDVLENNPEELAGYLSDPIAMETVPVYEITTYGSAMAPYYIMLALFVGSLLTATMIHVNAPIPPLPLLRPWQRFFGRYQLFFLVGMVQALVTGLGCVYYIGMQCLHPGLFLLACCVCSLNFTMMNFALVYALDNIGMALSVIIMVIQVAGSGGSYPIDVLPEVFQKLYVLMPFHYG
;
A
#
# COMPACT_ATOMS: atom_id res chain seq x y z
N LEU A 1 -44.45 12.65 -32.87
CA LEU A 1 -43.18 11.94 -33.25
C LEU A 1 -42.55 12.56 -34.51
N SER A 2 -43.32 12.88 -35.54
CA SER A 2 -42.82 13.50 -36.78
C SER A 2 -42.34 14.96 -36.55
N ASP A 3 -43.10 15.73 -35.76
CA ASP A 3 -42.78 17.12 -35.44
C ASP A 3 -41.53 17.27 -34.54
N ASP A 4 -41.28 16.31 -33.69
CA ASP A 4 -40.09 16.30 -32.81
C ASP A 4 -38.83 15.92 -33.59
N VAL A 5 -38.96 15.03 -34.55
CA VAL A 5 -37.85 14.66 -35.48
C VAL A 5 -37.50 15.82 -36.39
N GLU A 6 -38.50 16.54 -36.95
CA GLU A 6 -38.28 17.74 -37.77
C GLU A 6 -37.61 18.87 -36.98
N ARG A 7 -37.95 19.06 -35.71
CA ARG A 7 -37.32 20.04 -34.81
C ARG A 7 -35.85 19.70 -34.52
N ILE A 8 -35.52 18.44 -34.35
CA ILE A 8 -34.14 17.99 -34.15
C ILE A 8 -33.33 18.19 -35.42
N VAL A 9 -33.85 17.79 -36.58
CA VAL A 9 -33.16 17.88 -37.86
C VAL A 9 -32.99 19.34 -38.33
N THR A 10 -33.91 20.23 -37.96
CA THR A 10 -33.83 21.67 -38.29
C THR A 10 -33.08 22.49 -37.23
N SER A 11 -32.67 21.89 -36.10
CA SER A 11 -31.90 22.59 -35.07
C SER A 11 -30.52 22.99 -35.60
N ASP A 12 -30.09 24.21 -35.24
CA ASP A 12 -28.76 24.72 -35.61
C ASP A 12 -27.62 23.82 -35.11
N GLY A 13 -27.84 23.10 -34.00
CA GLY A 13 -26.90 22.14 -33.46
C GLY A 13 -26.72 20.91 -34.38
N PHE A 14 -27.82 20.37 -34.89
CA PHE A 14 -27.78 19.21 -35.77
C PHE A 14 -27.21 19.56 -37.16
N ARG A 15 -27.49 20.75 -37.66
CA ARG A 15 -26.88 21.25 -38.93
C ARG A 15 -25.37 21.44 -38.78
N ARG A 16 -24.89 22.00 -37.70
CA ARG A 16 -23.44 22.11 -37.40
C ARG A 16 -22.79 20.73 -37.27
N PHE A 17 -23.47 19.79 -36.63
CA PHE A 17 -23.02 18.42 -36.53
C PHE A 17 -22.87 17.75 -37.92
N LEU A 18 -23.84 17.93 -38.80
CA LEU A 18 -23.77 17.43 -40.18
C LEU A 18 -22.68 18.13 -41.00
N ASP A 19 -22.47 19.42 -40.82
CA ASP A 19 -21.43 20.21 -41.50
C ASP A 19 -20.02 19.74 -41.09
N VAL A 20 -19.81 19.44 -39.79
CA VAL A 20 -18.57 18.87 -39.27
C VAL A 20 -18.35 17.44 -39.80
N LEU A 21 -19.41 16.64 -39.90
CA LEU A 21 -19.35 15.27 -40.44
C LEU A 21 -18.93 15.25 -41.92
N GLU A 22 -19.39 16.24 -42.69
CA GLU A 22 -19.20 16.26 -44.16
C GLU A 22 -17.89 16.94 -44.55
N ASN A 23 -17.46 17.95 -43.81
CA ASN A 23 -16.32 18.81 -44.18
C ASN A 23 -15.02 18.51 -43.40
N ASN A 24 -15.07 17.86 -42.21
CA ASN A 24 -13.90 17.63 -41.36
C ASN A 24 -13.93 16.25 -40.65
N PRO A 25 -13.75 15.15 -41.36
CA PRO A 25 -13.78 13.81 -40.78
C PRO A 25 -12.63 13.60 -39.77
N GLU A 26 -11.52 14.32 -39.87
CA GLU A 26 -10.41 14.26 -38.93
C GLU A 26 -10.71 14.94 -37.57
N GLU A 27 -11.43 16.08 -37.60
CA GLU A 27 -11.91 16.73 -36.36
C GLU A 27 -12.95 15.88 -35.64
N LEU A 28 -13.85 15.24 -36.38
CA LEU A 28 -14.85 14.35 -35.83
C LEU A 28 -14.18 13.09 -35.19
N ALA A 29 -13.18 12.54 -35.86
CA ALA A 29 -12.39 11.44 -35.32
C ALA A 29 -11.69 11.85 -34.01
N GLY A 30 -11.21 13.09 -33.90
CA GLY A 30 -10.69 13.68 -32.69
C GLY A 30 -11.72 13.75 -31.56
N TYR A 31 -12.93 14.28 -31.85
CA TYR A 31 -14.01 14.37 -30.87
C TYR A 31 -14.56 13.00 -30.44
N LEU A 32 -14.56 12.01 -31.33
CA LEU A 32 -15.01 10.64 -31.02
C LEU A 32 -13.96 9.83 -30.30
N SER A 33 -12.68 10.13 -30.50
CA SER A 33 -11.58 9.45 -29.78
C SER A 33 -11.34 10.02 -28.40
N ASP A 34 -11.63 11.32 -28.19
CA ASP A 34 -11.45 12.00 -26.90
C ASP A 34 -12.61 12.98 -26.64
N PRO A 35 -13.84 12.45 -26.40
CA PRO A 35 -15.07 13.26 -26.28
C PRO A 35 -15.10 14.15 -25.04
N ILE A 36 -14.19 13.94 -24.11
CA ILE A 36 -14.05 14.71 -22.86
C ILE A 36 -12.59 15.10 -22.70
N ALA A 37 -12.27 16.38 -22.92
CA ALA A 37 -10.97 16.93 -22.55
C ALA A 37 -10.83 16.90 -21.01
N MET A 38 -10.19 15.86 -20.49
CA MET A 38 -9.86 15.80 -19.07
C MET A 38 -8.60 16.61 -18.81
N GLU A 39 -8.77 17.81 -18.27
CA GLU A 39 -7.66 18.57 -17.71
C GLU A 39 -7.33 18.02 -16.32
N THR A 40 -6.29 17.19 -16.26
CA THR A 40 -5.81 16.68 -14.98
C THR A 40 -4.89 17.72 -14.36
N VAL A 41 -5.39 18.40 -13.33
CA VAL A 41 -4.58 19.30 -12.50
C VAL A 41 -4.02 18.50 -11.32
N PRO A 42 -2.74 18.10 -11.35
CA PRO A 42 -2.16 17.37 -10.23
C PRO A 42 -2.01 18.29 -9.02
N VAL A 43 -2.64 17.95 -7.91
CA VAL A 43 -2.47 18.68 -6.63
C VAL A 43 -1.05 18.45 -6.09
N TYR A 44 -0.52 17.26 -6.30
CA TYR A 44 0.89 16.91 -6.03
C TYR A 44 1.48 16.26 -7.28
N GLU A 45 2.57 16.81 -7.76
CA GLU A 45 3.24 16.31 -8.95
C GLU A 45 4.00 15.03 -8.63
N ILE A 46 3.46 13.89 -9.07
CA ILE A 46 4.09 12.58 -8.92
C ILE A 46 4.64 12.20 -10.28
N THR A 47 5.97 12.21 -10.44
CA THR A 47 6.60 11.96 -11.74
C THR A 47 6.53 10.50 -12.17
N THR A 48 6.46 9.57 -11.21
CA THR A 48 6.41 8.13 -11.52
C THR A 48 5.37 7.41 -10.65
N TYR A 49 4.61 6.51 -11.27
CA TYR A 49 3.66 5.64 -10.56
C TYR A 49 4.33 4.83 -9.44
N GLY A 50 5.60 4.43 -9.64
CA GLY A 50 6.40 3.75 -8.63
C GLY A 50 6.57 4.56 -7.34
N SER A 51 6.77 5.88 -7.45
CA SER A 51 6.88 6.76 -6.27
C SER A 51 5.56 6.88 -5.51
N ALA A 52 4.42 6.85 -6.22
CA ALA A 52 3.10 6.88 -5.59
C ALA A 52 2.79 5.61 -4.78
N MET A 53 3.17 4.45 -5.32
CA MET A 53 2.88 3.15 -4.72
C MET A 53 3.97 2.65 -3.77
N ALA A 54 5.15 3.27 -3.77
CA ALA A 54 6.29 2.86 -2.97
C ALA A 54 5.99 2.73 -1.46
N PRO A 55 5.31 3.69 -0.78
CA PRO A 55 5.03 3.56 0.65
C PRO A 55 4.25 2.29 0.98
N TYR A 56 3.21 2.00 0.21
CA TYR A 56 2.39 0.81 0.40
C TYR A 56 3.20 -0.49 0.26
N TYR A 57 3.99 -0.62 -0.82
CA TYR A 57 4.80 -1.82 -1.05
C TYR A 57 5.94 -1.97 -0.06
N ILE A 58 6.49 -0.87 0.45
CA ILE A 58 7.52 -0.90 1.49
C ILE A 58 6.92 -1.44 2.80
N MET A 59 5.75 -0.96 3.21
CA MET A 59 5.06 -1.46 4.40
C MET A 59 4.76 -2.95 4.28
N LEU A 60 4.25 -3.37 3.11
CA LEU A 60 4.01 -4.78 2.82
C LEU A 60 5.29 -5.61 2.91
N ALA A 61 6.38 -5.15 2.30
CA ALA A 61 7.66 -5.86 2.32
C ALA A 61 8.23 -5.99 3.75
N LEU A 62 8.15 -4.94 4.56
CA LEU A 62 8.60 -4.96 5.95
C LEU A 62 7.77 -5.93 6.79
N PHE A 63 6.45 -5.94 6.59
CA PHE A 63 5.56 -6.87 7.30
C PHE A 63 5.81 -8.32 6.92
N VAL A 64 5.85 -8.61 5.61
CA VAL A 64 6.10 -9.97 5.10
C VAL A 64 7.48 -10.47 5.53
N GLY A 65 8.50 -9.63 5.47
CA GLY A 65 9.83 -10.01 5.90
C GLY A 65 9.93 -10.29 7.41
N SER A 66 9.21 -9.54 8.23
CA SER A 66 9.12 -9.83 9.68
C SER A 66 8.39 -11.14 9.96
N LEU A 67 7.34 -11.44 9.19
CA LEU A 67 6.61 -12.72 9.27
C LEU A 67 7.51 -13.89 8.84
N LEU A 68 8.23 -13.76 7.71
CA LEU A 68 9.17 -14.79 7.26
C LEU A 68 10.28 -15.01 8.30
N THR A 69 10.80 -13.96 8.90
CA THR A 69 11.79 -14.09 9.98
C THR A 69 11.22 -14.91 11.14
N ALA A 70 9.95 -14.67 11.52
CA ALA A 70 9.29 -15.41 12.59
C ALA A 70 8.99 -16.87 12.23
N THR A 71 8.86 -17.21 10.94
CA THR A 71 8.68 -18.61 10.48
C THR A 71 10.01 -19.36 10.36
N MET A 72 11.06 -18.68 9.94
CA MET A 72 12.38 -19.30 9.73
C MET A 72 13.20 -19.47 11.02
N ILE A 73 13.05 -18.53 11.95
CA ILE A 73 13.76 -18.58 13.23
C ILE A 73 12.80 -19.13 14.28
N HIS A 74 13.19 -20.24 14.91
CA HIS A 74 12.40 -20.86 15.98
C HIS A 74 12.28 -19.93 17.20
N VAL A 75 11.16 -19.22 17.29
CA VAL A 75 10.87 -18.28 18.37
C VAL A 75 10.86 -19.00 19.72
N ASN A 76 10.32 -20.22 19.78
CA ASN A 76 10.17 -21.05 20.99
C ASN A 76 11.23 -22.14 21.14
N ALA A 77 12.45 -21.94 20.61
CA ALA A 77 13.53 -22.91 20.78
C ALA A 77 13.77 -23.26 22.27
N PRO A 78 13.97 -24.54 22.59
CA PRO A 78 14.25 -24.94 23.97
C PRO A 78 15.56 -24.31 24.44
N ILE A 79 15.49 -23.57 25.55
CA ILE A 79 16.67 -23.02 26.21
C ILE A 79 17.01 -23.98 27.36
N PRO A 80 18.31 -24.29 27.59
CA PRO A 80 18.72 -25.00 28.80
C PRO A 80 18.13 -24.33 30.03
N PRO A 81 17.73 -25.08 31.07
CA PRO A 81 17.14 -24.53 32.28
C PRO A 81 18.12 -23.60 32.97
N LEU A 82 18.05 -22.32 32.68
CA LEU A 82 18.75 -21.26 33.39
C LEU A 82 17.83 -20.80 34.53
N PRO A 83 18.13 -21.14 35.78
CA PRO A 83 17.15 -21.04 36.88
C PRO A 83 16.81 -19.62 37.35
N LEU A 84 17.45 -18.59 36.77
CA LEU A 84 17.39 -17.23 37.30
C LEU A 84 16.83 -16.17 36.32
N LEU A 85 16.40 -16.56 35.11
CA LEU A 85 15.89 -15.58 34.12
C LEU A 85 14.41 -15.28 34.34
N ARG A 86 14.08 -14.00 34.50
CA ARG A 86 12.70 -13.53 34.57
C ARG A 86 12.04 -13.67 33.16
N PRO A 87 10.70 -13.87 33.08
CA PRO A 87 10.00 -14.03 31.77
C PRO A 87 10.28 -12.94 30.76
N TRP A 88 10.33 -11.68 31.19
CA TRP A 88 10.62 -10.54 30.31
C TRP A 88 12.06 -10.54 29.74
N GLN A 89 13.05 -11.06 30.52
CA GLN A 89 14.43 -11.20 30.05
C GLN A 89 14.53 -12.25 28.95
N ARG A 90 13.75 -13.33 29.03
CA ARG A 90 13.66 -14.34 27.98
C ARG A 90 13.02 -13.78 26.72
N PHE A 91 11.94 -13.01 26.88
CA PHE A 91 11.25 -12.37 25.76
C PHE A 91 12.19 -11.41 25.01
N PHE A 92 12.76 -10.42 25.68
CA PHE A 92 13.63 -9.44 25.06
C PHE A 92 14.95 -10.04 24.55
N GLY A 93 15.51 -11.03 25.24
CA GLY A 93 16.72 -11.72 24.78
C GLY A 93 16.51 -12.46 23.46
N ARG A 94 15.33 -13.07 23.25
CA ARG A 94 14.98 -13.69 21.98
C ARG A 94 14.62 -12.66 20.91
N TYR A 95 13.91 -11.60 21.28
CA TYR A 95 13.52 -10.53 20.36
C TYR A 95 14.72 -9.81 19.74
N GLN A 96 15.86 -9.78 20.41
CA GLN A 96 17.04 -9.05 19.95
C GLN A 96 17.51 -9.50 18.56
N LEU A 97 17.43 -10.78 18.24
CA LEU A 97 17.75 -11.31 16.92
C LEU A 97 16.77 -10.81 15.85
N PHE A 98 15.48 -10.84 16.17
CA PHE A 98 14.41 -10.35 15.27
C PHE A 98 14.54 -8.84 15.03
N PHE A 99 14.84 -8.09 16.08
CA PHE A 99 15.16 -6.66 15.99
C PHE A 99 16.29 -6.40 15.01
N LEU A 100 17.39 -7.13 15.11
CA LEU A 100 18.58 -6.95 14.27
C LEU A 100 18.28 -7.25 12.81
N VAL A 101 17.60 -8.36 12.53
CA VAL A 101 17.17 -8.74 11.17
C VAL A 101 16.19 -7.70 10.60
N GLY A 102 15.21 -7.26 11.39
CA GLY A 102 14.25 -6.24 10.99
C GLY A 102 14.91 -4.89 10.67
N MET A 103 15.92 -4.47 11.45
CA MET A 103 16.67 -3.24 11.18
C MET A 103 17.46 -3.33 9.87
N VAL A 104 18.16 -4.44 9.64
CA VAL A 104 18.87 -4.68 8.39
C VAL A 104 17.90 -4.67 7.21
N GLN A 105 16.75 -5.33 7.33
CA GLN A 105 15.72 -5.34 6.31
C GLN A 105 15.21 -3.93 6.01
N ALA A 106 14.89 -3.13 7.03
CA ALA A 106 14.42 -1.76 6.86
C ALA A 106 15.44 -0.88 6.13
N LEU A 107 16.71 -1.00 6.49
CA LEU A 107 17.79 -0.26 5.84
C LEU A 107 17.96 -0.67 4.38
N VAL A 108 17.99 -1.97 4.09
CA VAL A 108 18.12 -2.47 2.71
C VAL A 108 16.94 -2.04 1.86
N THR A 109 15.71 -2.18 2.37
CA THR A 109 14.51 -1.78 1.65
C THR A 109 14.46 -0.26 1.44
N GLY A 110 14.70 0.53 2.47
CA GLY A 110 14.65 1.99 2.40
C GLY A 110 15.74 2.58 1.50
N LEU A 111 16.99 2.13 1.66
CA LEU A 111 18.11 2.56 0.79
C LEU A 111 17.89 2.08 -0.65
N GLY A 112 17.41 0.86 -0.85
CA GLY A 112 17.08 0.32 -2.17
C GLY A 112 16.03 1.17 -2.89
N CYS A 113 14.97 1.60 -2.20
CA CYS A 113 13.94 2.45 -2.77
C CYS A 113 14.47 3.84 -3.15
N VAL A 114 15.29 4.46 -2.31
CA VAL A 114 15.81 5.81 -2.57
C VAL A 114 16.89 5.79 -3.65
N TYR A 115 17.90 4.90 -3.53
CA TYR A 115 19.09 4.95 -4.40
C TYR A 115 18.97 4.06 -5.64
N TYR A 116 18.32 2.92 -5.56
CA TYR A 116 18.23 1.97 -6.68
C TYR A 116 16.99 2.18 -7.53
N ILE A 117 15.83 2.37 -6.90
CA ILE A 117 14.56 2.61 -7.62
C ILE A 117 14.43 4.09 -8.01
N GLY A 118 15.12 5.00 -7.30
CA GLY A 118 15.04 6.44 -7.58
C GLY A 118 13.71 7.05 -7.16
N MET A 119 13.12 6.55 -6.05
CA MET A 119 11.88 7.10 -5.51
C MET A 119 12.07 8.57 -5.11
N GLN A 120 11.11 9.43 -5.47
CA GLN A 120 11.11 10.82 -5.04
C GLN A 120 10.90 10.91 -3.54
N CYS A 121 11.90 11.41 -2.82
CA CYS A 121 11.86 11.61 -1.39
C CYS A 121 12.46 12.97 -1.02
N LEU A 122 11.66 13.83 -0.39
CA LEU A 122 12.13 15.16 0.08
C LEU A 122 13.18 15.03 1.19
N HIS A 123 12.97 14.08 2.10
CA HIS A 123 13.82 13.89 3.27
C HIS A 123 14.19 12.41 3.45
N PRO A 124 15.23 11.90 2.74
CA PRO A 124 15.58 10.48 2.79
C PRO A 124 15.94 9.99 4.20
N GLY A 125 16.48 10.83 5.06
CA GLY A 125 16.77 10.48 6.46
C GLY A 125 15.52 10.22 7.29
N LEU A 126 14.48 11.06 7.16
CA LEU A 126 13.19 10.85 7.83
C LEU A 126 12.48 9.61 7.30
N PHE A 127 12.56 9.38 5.99
CA PHE A 127 12.02 8.19 5.36
C PHE A 127 12.66 6.91 5.89
N LEU A 128 13.99 6.85 5.97
CA LEU A 128 14.70 5.72 6.55
C LEU A 128 14.34 5.49 8.02
N LEU A 129 14.21 6.57 8.79
CA LEU A 129 13.76 6.49 10.18
C LEU A 129 12.35 5.92 10.27
N ALA A 130 11.41 6.36 9.42
CA ALA A 130 10.07 5.80 9.34
C ALA A 130 10.09 4.30 9.02
N CYS A 131 10.88 3.87 8.01
CA CYS A 131 11.06 2.46 7.68
C CYS A 131 11.58 1.64 8.88
N CYS A 132 12.54 2.18 9.64
CA CYS A 132 13.06 1.52 10.84
C CYS A 132 11.99 1.39 11.93
N VAL A 133 11.22 2.44 12.20
CA VAL A 133 10.14 2.43 13.20
C VAL A 133 9.04 1.44 12.80
N CYS A 134 8.62 1.45 11.53
CA CYS A 134 7.62 0.50 11.02
C CYS A 134 8.11 -0.94 11.09
N SER A 135 9.36 -1.21 10.71
CA SER A 135 9.97 -2.53 10.83
C SER A 135 10.00 -3.00 12.29
N LEU A 136 10.33 -2.11 13.21
CA LEU A 136 10.33 -2.39 14.66
C LEU A 136 8.93 -2.79 15.14
N ASN A 137 7.91 -2.06 14.72
CA ASN A 137 6.53 -2.36 15.07
C ASN A 137 6.09 -3.73 14.51
N PHE A 138 6.35 -3.99 13.23
CA PHE A 138 5.96 -5.26 12.59
C PHE A 138 6.72 -6.46 13.14
N THR A 139 8.02 -6.33 13.37
CA THR A 139 8.82 -7.41 13.97
C THR A 139 8.38 -7.71 15.39
N MET A 140 8.08 -6.68 16.20
CA MET A 140 7.59 -6.85 17.56
C MET A 140 6.21 -7.52 17.59
N MET A 141 5.30 -7.09 16.71
CA MET A 141 3.95 -7.64 16.60
C MET A 141 3.99 -9.13 16.20
N ASN A 142 4.67 -9.45 15.10
CA ASN A 142 4.76 -10.82 14.61
C ASN A 142 5.51 -11.74 15.59
N PHE A 143 6.60 -11.25 16.18
CA PHE A 143 7.32 -11.98 17.21
C PHE A 143 6.44 -12.27 18.43
N ALA A 144 5.69 -11.28 18.94
CA ALA A 144 4.82 -11.45 20.10
C ALA A 144 3.70 -12.47 19.84
N LEU A 145 3.07 -12.43 18.64
CA LEU A 145 2.04 -13.38 18.25
C LEU A 145 2.58 -14.81 18.18
N VAL A 146 3.75 -15.00 17.56
CA VAL A 146 4.36 -16.33 17.44
C VAL A 146 4.92 -16.80 18.80
N TYR A 147 5.48 -15.92 19.61
CA TYR A 147 5.95 -16.24 20.94
C TYR A 147 4.83 -16.71 21.87
N ALA A 148 3.65 -16.09 21.77
CA ALA A 148 2.49 -16.39 22.62
C ALA A 148 1.69 -17.62 22.14
N LEU A 149 1.50 -17.77 20.81
CA LEU A 149 0.56 -18.72 20.22
C LEU A 149 1.22 -19.75 19.29
N ASP A 150 2.54 -19.68 19.10
CA ASP A 150 3.31 -20.56 18.20
C ASP A 150 2.71 -20.63 16.79
N ASN A 151 2.38 -21.79 16.27
CA ASN A 151 1.82 -21.97 14.93
C ASN A 151 0.49 -21.22 14.71
N ILE A 152 -0.34 -21.10 15.75
CA ILE A 152 -1.58 -20.30 15.67
C ILE A 152 -1.25 -18.82 15.51
N GLY A 153 -0.19 -18.34 16.16
CA GLY A 153 0.30 -16.98 16.01
C GLY A 153 0.77 -16.67 14.60
N MET A 154 1.45 -17.61 13.95
CA MET A 154 1.81 -17.49 12.51
C MET A 154 0.58 -17.34 11.61
N ALA A 155 -0.41 -18.24 11.80
CA ALA A 155 -1.66 -18.18 11.03
C ALA A 155 -2.40 -16.86 11.24
N LEU A 156 -2.45 -16.38 12.49
CA LEU A 156 -3.08 -15.09 12.82
C LEU A 156 -2.33 -13.91 12.18
N SER A 157 -1.00 -13.92 12.17
CA SER A 157 -0.19 -12.91 11.49
C SER A 157 -0.47 -12.86 9.99
N VAL A 158 -0.65 -14.02 9.34
CA VAL A 158 -1.03 -14.09 7.92
C VAL A 158 -2.43 -13.50 7.68
N ILE A 159 -3.40 -13.83 8.54
CA ILE A 159 -4.76 -13.28 8.46
C ILE A 159 -4.73 -11.75 8.61
N ILE A 160 -3.99 -11.24 9.59
CA ILE A 160 -3.80 -9.80 9.80
C ILE A 160 -3.19 -9.15 8.57
N MET A 161 -2.16 -9.79 7.97
CA MET A 161 -1.54 -9.30 6.73
C MET A 161 -2.55 -9.17 5.58
N VAL A 162 -3.35 -10.22 5.34
CA VAL A 162 -4.35 -10.22 4.26
C VAL A 162 -5.39 -9.12 4.47
N ILE A 163 -5.88 -8.95 5.69
CA ILE A 163 -6.82 -7.90 6.03
C ILE A 163 -6.20 -6.51 5.82
N GLN A 164 -4.94 -6.32 6.20
CA GLN A 164 -4.23 -5.06 6.04
C GLN A 164 -3.99 -4.73 4.55
N VAL A 165 -3.57 -5.70 3.74
CA VAL A 165 -3.38 -5.53 2.29
C VAL A 165 -4.68 -5.10 1.61
N ALA A 166 -5.80 -5.74 1.97
CA ALA A 166 -7.10 -5.44 1.39
C ALA A 166 -7.69 -4.12 1.90
N GLY A 167 -7.46 -3.77 3.17
CA GLY A 167 -8.17 -2.70 3.87
C GLY A 167 -7.35 -1.43 4.15
N SER A 168 -6.07 -1.37 3.76
CA SER A 168 -5.21 -0.22 4.09
C SER A 168 -5.42 1.02 3.19
N GLY A 169 -6.24 0.92 2.15
CA GLY A 169 -6.45 2.02 1.21
C GLY A 169 -5.31 2.24 0.22
N GLY A 170 -4.26 1.41 0.24
CA GLY A 170 -3.11 1.56 -0.66
C GLY A 170 -3.38 1.17 -2.10
N SER A 171 -4.30 0.22 -2.33
CA SER A 171 -4.68 -0.24 -3.67
C SER A 171 -5.96 0.44 -4.18
N TYR A 172 -6.92 0.71 -3.29
CA TYR A 172 -8.20 1.33 -3.59
C TYR A 172 -8.57 2.35 -2.51
N PRO A 173 -9.25 3.46 -2.86
CA PRO A 173 -9.75 4.41 -1.87
C PRO A 173 -10.64 3.72 -0.84
N ILE A 174 -10.46 4.07 0.44
CA ILE A 174 -11.19 3.45 1.56
C ILE A 174 -12.71 3.59 1.42
N ASP A 175 -13.17 4.67 0.79
CA ASP A 175 -14.59 4.98 0.60
C ASP A 175 -15.33 3.96 -0.29
N VAL A 176 -14.59 3.22 -1.12
CA VAL A 176 -15.13 2.18 -2.02
C VAL A 176 -15.21 0.82 -1.32
N LEU A 177 -14.54 0.66 -0.17
CA LEU A 177 -14.51 -0.60 0.56
C LEU A 177 -15.76 -0.79 1.44
N PRO A 178 -16.17 -2.05 1.73
CA PRO A 178 -17.28 -2.34 2.64
C PRO A 178 -17.07 -1.69 4.02
N GLU A 179 -18.18 -1.32 4.69
CA GLU A 179 -18.16 -0.64 5.99
C GLU A 179 -17.32 -1.31 7.07
N VAL A 180 -17.16 -2.63 7.00
CA VAL A 180 -16.32 -3.41 7.93
C VAL A 180 -14.87 -2.98 7.83
N PHE A 181 -14.35 -2.80 6.60
CA PHE A 181 -12.96 -2.35 6.37
C PHE A 181 -12.78 -0.89 6.77
N GLN A 182 -13.77 -0.02 6.51
CA GLN A 182 -13.72 1.38 6.93
C GLN A 182 -13.63 1.54 8.45
N LYS A 183 -14.30 0.67 9.21
CA LYS A 183 -14.22 0.65 10.69
C LYS A 183 -12.90 0.04 11.20
N LEU A 184 -12.39 -0.99 10.53
CA LEU A 184 -11.13 -1.65 10.85
C LEU A 184 -9.91 -0.80 10.47
N TYR A 185 -10.04 0.07 9.48
CA TYR A 185 -8.98 0.92 8.94
C TYR A 185 -8.20 1.69 10.01
N VAL A 186 -8.89 2.24 11.01
CA VAL A 186 -8.28 2.98 12.13
C VAL A 186 -7.35 2.12 12.99
N LEU A 187 -7.58 0.79 13.04
CA LEU A 187 -6.77 -0.16 13.81
C LEU A 187 -5.62 -0.76 12.99
N MET A 188 -5.57 -0.48 11.68
CA MET A 188 -4.59 -1.09 10.79
C MET A 188 -3.26 -0.33 10.81
N PRO A 189 -2.14 -0.95 11.20
CA PRO A 189 -0.84 -0.28 11.25
C PRO A 189 -0.32 0.16 9.87
N PHE A 190 -0.74 -0.44 8.76
CA PHE A 190 -0.35 -0.04 7.41
C PHE A 190 -0.81 1.37 7.03
N HIS A 191 -1.91 1.82 7.60
CA HIS A 191 -2.44 3.16 7.36
C HIS A 191 -1.54 4.27 7.93
N TYR A 192 -0.80 3.97 8.99
CA TYR A 192 0.05 4.94 9.69
C TYR A 192 1.52 4.90 9.27
N GLY A 193 1.89 4.02 8.32
CA GLY A 193 3.25 3.78 7.85
C GLY A 193 3.75 4.62 6.67
#